data_4003dff328f09cfa5526b1dbe6b839f2
#
_entry.id   4003dff328f09cfa5526b1dbe6b839f2
#
_cell.length_a   1.000
_cell.length_b   1.000
_cell.length_c   1.000
_cell.angle_alpha   90.00
_cell.angle_beta   90.00
_cell.angle_gamma   90.00
#
_symmetry.space_group_name_H-M   'P 1'
#
loop_
_entity.id
_entity.type
_entity.pdbx_description
1 polymer ?
#
loop_
_entity_poly.entity_id
_entity_poly.type
_entity_poly.pdbx_seq_one_letter_code
_entity_poly.pdbx_strand_id
1 'polypeptide(L)'
;MNSITTFSTLIAITAATTASAQSIFPAVLPWKINTTGQTGFQGFAADVQSVRYGATYVYVASSGIPSYSIGPWPNNPGSPIVQNWSFRLPRNPVPATTPTAVGGGHIGVYVNGVTFFNPGDARSYNNLNIWHQNAMFFEVNGFDSALGHPAGTEYHHHQRTPQLPGGDPTHHSPILAYAFDGFPVYGPFGFANADGTGGVEKITSSYRTRNITQRTSLPNGTQLTAAQYGPAVSATYPIGCYIEDHEYVAGLGKLDSSNARFCITPDYPNGTYAYFSPVNESGISVYPYMIGPTYRGVLVTGNTGPGAGHNTPTETVVTFCCTQCEADTDLNRIVDGADLSNVLSRWGGGGGMGDINRDGIVDAADLTVLLAAWGNCS
;
A
#
# COMPACT_ATOMS: atom_id res chain seq x y z
N MET A 1 31.34 45.17 62.94
CA MET A 1 30.89 45.13 61.55
C MET A 1 31.11 43.71 61.03
N ASN A 2 30.08 42.88 61.05
CA ASN A 2 30.18 41.48 60.58
C ASN A 2 29.59 41.43 59.18
N SER A 3 30.44 41.08 58.22
CA SER A 3 30.04 40.82 56.84
C SER A 3 29.47 39.39 56.73
N ILE A 4 28.21 39.27 56.31
CA ILE A 4 27.55 38.02 56.00
C ILE A 4 27.73 37.80 54.46
N THR A 5 28.47 36.77 54.10
CA THR A 5 28.63 36.37 52.70
C THR A 5 27.55 35.29 52.39
N THR A 6 26.59 35.66 51.57
CA THR A 6 25.56 34.73 51.06
C THR A 6 26.10 33.93 49.85
N PHE A 7 26.19 32.63 49.98
CA PHE A 7 26.45 31.73 48.88
C PHE A 7 25.15 31.39 48.19
N SER A 8 24.97 31.80 46.92
CA SER A 8 23.88 31.37 46.06
C SER A 8 24.30 30.10 45.29
N THR A 9 23.70 28.98 45.63
CA THR A 9 23.89 27.73 44.91
C THR A 9 22.98 27.73 43.69
N LEU A 10 23.54 27.77 42.49
CA LEU A 10 22.83 27.65 41.24
C LEU A 10 22.56 26.16 40.97
N ILE A 11 21.33 25.72 41.10
CA ILE A 11 20.93 24.36 40.71
C ILE A 11 20.67 24.39 39.19
N ALA A 12 21.54 23.78 38.41
CA ALA A 12 21.35 23.54 36.99
C ALA A 12 20.38 22.37 36.82
N ILE A 13 19.15 22.65 36.45
CA ILE A 13 18.17 21.64 36.02
C ILE A 13 18.53 21.27 34.58
N THR A 14 19.22 20.16 34.41
CA THR A 14 19.36 19.52 33.10
C THR A 14 18.00 18.92 32.72
N ALA A 15 17.26 19.58 31.81
CA ALA A 15 16.12 19.00 31.17
C ALA A 15 16.61 17.81 30.32
N ALA A 16 16.42 16.60 30.82
CA ALA A 16 16.54 15.41 29.99
C ALA A 16 15.43 15.48 28.91
N THR A 17 15.81 15.79 27.68
CA THR A 17 14.94 15.58 26.54
C THR A 17 14.73 14.08 26.41
N THR A 18 13.59 13.59 26.90
CA THR A 18 13.10 12.26 26.55
C THR A 18 12.88 12.30 25.06
N ALA A 19 13.78 11.70 24.29
CA ALA A 19 13.50 11.35 22.91
C ALA A 19 12.26 10.46 22.96
N SER A 20 11.12 10.99 22.52
CA SER A 20 9.91 10.18 22.33
C SER A 20 10.31 9.03 21.44
N ALA A 21 10.14 7.80 21.93
CA ALA A 21 10.33 6.62 21.11
C ALA A 21 9.44 6.80 19.88
N GLN A 22 10.07 6.93 18.71
CA GLN A 22 9.35 7.14 17.46
C GLN A 22 8.51 5.89 17.26
N SER A 23 7.19 6.06 17.22
CA SER A 23 6.26 4.96 17.01
C SER A 23 6.74 4.11 15.83
N ILE A 24 6.87 2.80 16.03
CA ILE A 24 7.30 1.87 14.96
C ILE A 24 6.18 1.68 13.94
N PHE A 25 4.97 2.06 14.31
CA PHE A 25 3.77 2.08 13.50
C PHE A 25 3.76 3.22 12.47
N PRO A 26 2.98 3.01 11.41
CA PRO A 26 2.25 1.82 10.99
C PRO A 26 2.98 1.01 9.92
N ALA A 27 4.11 1.49 9.39
CA ALA A 27 4.81 0.88 8.25
C ALA A 27 5.52 -0.45 8.57
N VAL A 28 5.62 -0.83 9.84
CA VAL A 28 6.32 -2.06 10.27
C VAL A 28 5.36 -3.22 10.50
N LEU A 29 4.14 -2.96 10.94
CA LEU A 29 3.22 -3.98 11.44
C LEU A 29 2.37 -4.72 10.39
N PRO A 30 1.89 -4.12 9.31
CA PRO A 30 0.84 -4.75 8.50
C PRO A 30 1.35 -5.90 7.62
N TRP A 31 2.62 -6.25 7.71
CA TRP A 31 3.23 -7.26 6.84
C TRP A 31 2.86 -8.68 7.24
N LYS A 32 2.40 -9.48 6.29
CA LYS A 32 2.15 -10.90 6.47
C LYS A 32 3.45 -11.67 6.42
N ILE A 33 4.12 -11.77 7.57
CA ILE A 33 5.41 -12.42 7.67
C ILE A 33 5.21 -13.94 7.80
N ASN A 34 5.95 -14.70 7.00
CA ASN A 34 5.92 -16.16 7.00
C ASN A 34 6.74 -16.73 8.15
N THR A 35 6.12 -16.88 9.32
CA THR A 35 6.76 -17.42 10.54
C THR A 35 6.66 -18.93 10.64
N THR A 36 5.76 -19.54 9.89
CA THR A 36 5.45 -20.97 9.99
C THR A 36 6.06 -21.80 8.89
N GLY A 37 6.84 -21.21 7.98
CA GLY A 37 7.40 -21.90 6.82
C GLY A 37 6.33 -22.25 5.76
N GLN A 38 5.25 -21.47 5.70
CA GLN A 38 4.18 -21.68 4.71
C GLN A 38 4.73 -21.58 3.30
N THR A 39 4.25 -22.46 2.45
CA THR A 39 4.62 -22.49 1.03
C THR A 39 3.44 -22.10 0.15
N GLY A 40 3.74 -21.49 -0.99
CA GLY A 40 2.80 -21.15 -2.04
C GLY A 40 3.03 -21.96 -3.31
N PHE A 41 2.93 -21.30 -4.44
CA PHE A 41 3.08 -21.90 -5.77
C PHE A 41 4.35 -22.76 -5.87
N GLN A 42 4.21 -23.98 -6.38
CA GLN A 42 5.28 -24.97 -6.54
C GLN A 42 6.09 -25.29 -5.27
N GLY A 43 5.55 -25.06 -4.10
CA GLY A 43 6.25 -25.29 -2.84
C GLY A 43 7.29 -24.23 -2.47
N PHE A 44 7.34 -23.11 -3.16
CA PHE A 44 8.19 -21.98 -2.80
C PHE A 44 7.75 -21.34 -1.50
N ALA A 45 8.70 -20.80 -0.73
CA ALA A 45 8.39 -20.02 0.46
C ALA A 45 7.42 -18.88 0.11
N ALA A 46 6.36 -18.72 0.90
CA ALA A 46 5.32 -17.74 0.62
C ALA A 46 5.49 -16.45 1.40
N ASP A 47 4.90 -15.38 0.89
CA ASP A 47 4.69 -14.10 1.58
C ASP A 47 6.00 -13.36 1.95
N VAL A 48 5.93 -12.47 2.97
CA VAL A 48 7.07 -11.71 3.47
C VAL A 48 7.96 -12.63 4.30
N GLN A 49 9.26 -12.57 4.07
CA GLN A 49 10.23 -13.43 4.76
C GLN A 49 10.81 -12.78 6.02
N SER A 50 10.97 -11.46 6.00
CA SER A 50 11.37 -10.68 7.16
C SER A 50 11.08 -9.20 6.97
N VAL A 51 10.90 -8.49 8.06
CA VAL A 51 10.82 -7.03 8.10
C VAL A 51 11.94 -6.52 8.99
N ARG A 52 12.70 -5.57 8.50
CA ARG A 52 13.74 -4.86 9.28
C ARG A 52 13.47 -3.38 9.21
N TYR A 53 13.73 -2.66 10.28
CA TYR A 53 13.54 -1.21 10.29
C TYR A 53 14.68 -0.49 10.99
N GLY A 54 14.98 0.68 10.50
CA GLY A 54 15.90 1.65 11.09
C GLY A 54 15.19 2.94 11.48
N ALA A 55 15.94 4.00 11.64
CA ALA A 55 15.36 5.30 11.93
C ALA A 55 14.58 5.87 10.75
N THR A 56 15.03 5.60 9.51
CA THR A 56 14.53 6.23 8.30
C THR A 56 13.65 5.30 7.46
N TYR A 57 13.99 4.02 7.38
CA TYR A 57 13.38 3.08 6.44
C TYR A 57 12.88 1.80 7.11
N VAL A 58 11.89 1.20 6.45
CA VAL A 58 11.50 -0.20 6.63
C VAL A 58 12.01 -0.98 5.43
N TYR A 59 12.60 -2.14 5.67
CA TYR A 59 13.10 -3.06 4.65
C TYR A 59 12.28 -4.34 4.71
N VAL A 60 11.57 -4.63 3.62
CA VAL A 60 10.64 -5.76 3.53
C VAL A 60 11.23 -6.80 2.59
N ALA A 61 11.68 -7.92 3.15
CA ALA A 61 12.15 -9.04 2.37
C ALA A 61 10.97 -9.95 2.00
N SER A 62 10.80 -10.23 0.71
CA SER A 62 9.68 -11.05 0.21
C SER A 62 10.13 -12.06 -0.83
N SER A 63 9.44 -13.20 -0.86
CA SER A 63 9.57 -14.17 -1.94
C SER A 63 8.93 -13.72 -3.26
N GLY A 64 7.94 -12.82 -3.21
CA GLY A 64 7.08 -12.47 -4.33
C GLY A 64 6.02 -13.55 -4.66
N ILE A 65 5.95 -14.62 -3.87
CA ILE A 65 5.00 -15.72 -4.02
C ILE A 65 3.98 -15.62 -2.89
N PRO A 66 2.67 -15.55 -3.17
CA PRO A 66 1.67 -15.52 -2.11
C PRO A 66 1.40 -16.91 -1.52
N SER A 67 0.83 -16.94 -0.32
CA SER A 67 0.40 -18.19 0.34
C SER A 67 -0.93 -18.74 -0.17
N TYR A 68 -1.71 -17.94 -0.90
CA TYR A 68 -2.92 -18.40 -1.57
C TYR A 68 -2.59 -19.03 -2.93
N SER A 69 -3.53 -19.84 -3.45
CA SER A 69 -3.38 -20.48 -4.75
C SER A 69 -3.37 -19.46 -5.88
N ILE A 70 -2.42 -19.62 -6.79
CA ILE A 70 -2.27 -18.80 -7.99
C ILE A 70 -2.21 -19.67 -9.25
N GLY A 71 -2.59 -19.08 -10.40
CA GLY A 71 -2.71 -19.79 -11.67
C GLY A 71 -4.02 -20.61 -11.77
N PRO A 72 -4.26 -21.26 -12.91
CA PRO A 72 -3.48 -21.17 -14.16
C PRO A 72 -3.63 -19.80 -14.86
N TRP A 73 -2.71 -19.49 -15.76
CA TRP A 73 -2.68 -18.25 -16.54
C TRP A 73 -2.84 -18.57 -18.03
N PRO A 74 -4.06 -18.66 -18.56
CA PRO A 74 -4.26 -18.96 -19.96
C PRO A 74 -3.56 -17.96 -20.87
N ASN A 75 -2.85 -18.49 -21.86
CA ASN A 75 -2.08 -17.70 -22.86
C ASN A 75 -0.92 -16.87 -22.31
N ASN A 76 -0.54 -17.05 -21.04
CA ASN A 76 0.65 -16.43 -20.46
C ASN A 76 1.73 -17.51 -20.25
N PRO A 77 2.89 -17.42 -20.93
CA PRO A 77 3.97 -18.42 -20.81
C PRO A 77 4.80 -18.26 -19.54
N GLY A 78 4.56 -17.21 -18.75
CA GLY A 78 5.30 -16.94 -17.53
C GLY A 78 5.08 -17.99 -16.45
N SER A 79 6.07 -18.18 -15.61
CA SER A 79 6.01 -19.07 -14.44
C SER A 79 6.70 -18.40 -13.26
N PRO A 80 5.97 -18.06 -12.19
CA PRO A 80 6.54 -17.40 -11.03
C PRO A 80 7.65 -18.22 -10.36
N ILE A 81 8.67 -17.51 -9.91
CA ILE A 81 9.72 -18.06 -9.05
C ILE A 81 9.95 -17.12 -7.87
N VAL A 82 10.68 -17.57 -6.86
CA VAL A 82 11.12 -16.73 -5.74
C VAL A 82 11.96 -15.56 -6.25
N GLN A 83 11.55 -14.36 -5.93
CA GLN A 83 12.18 -13.12 -6.41
C GLN A 83 13.28 -12.61 -5.47
N ASN A 84 13.29 -13.01 -4.20
CA ASN A 84 14.20 -12.52 -3.18
C ASN A 84 14.19 -10.99 -3.06
N TRP A 85 13.00 -10.38 -3.10
CA TRP A 85 12.84 -8.95 -2.94
C TRP A 85 13.35 -8.45 -1.60
N SER A 86 13.85 -7.24 -1.57
CA SER A 86 14.11 -6.42 -0.40
C SER A 86 13.73 -4.99 -0.71
N PHE A 87 12.46 -4.66 -0.52
CA PHE A 87 11.94 -3.31 -0.75
C PHE A 87 12.30 -2.39 0.40
N ARG A 88 12.60 -1.12 0.08
CA ARG A 88 12.92 -0.08 1.06
C ARG A 88 11.87 0.99 1.04
N LEU A 89 11.15 1.18 2.15
CA LEU A 89 10.05 2.13 2.29
C LEU A 89 10.39 3.18 3.34
N PRO A 90 10.12 4.48 3.10
CA PRO A 90 10.34 5.51 4.11
C PRO A 90 9.34 5.34 5.25
N ARG A 91 9.81 5.46 6.49
CA ARG A 91 8.94 5.44 7.68
C ARG A 91 8.09 6.70 7.83
N ASN A 92 8.62 7.81 7.34
CA ASN A 92 7.95 9.10 7.34
C ASN A 92 7.90 9.62 5.89
N PRO A 93 6.96 9.15 5.09
CA PRO A 93 6.83 9.58 3.71
C PRO A 93 6.50 11.07 3.62
N VAL A 94 7.07 11.75 2.64
CA VAL A 94 6.92 13.19 2.45
C VAL A 94 6.16 13.43 1.14
N PRO A 95 5.12 14.28 1.15
CA PRO A 95 4.44 14.67 -0.08
C PRO A 95 5.40 15.33 -1.06
N ALA A 96 5.35 14.93 -2.33
CA ALA A 96 6.17 15.52 -3.36
C ALA A 96 5.61 16.89 -3.78
N THR A 97 6.49 17.90 -3.89
CA THR A 97 6.13 19.20 -4.47
C THR A 97 5.93 19.10 -5.99
N THR A 98 6.69 18.21 -6.63
CA THR A 98 6.54 17.85 -8.04
C THR A 98 6.31 16.34 -8.10
N PRO A 99 5.09 15.88 -8.42
CA PRO A 99 4.78 14.46 -8.48
C PRO A 99 5.65 13.74 -9.53
N THR A 100 6.13 12.55 -9.17
CA THR A 100 6.89 11.68 -10.08
C THR A 100 5.92 10.77 -10.82
N ALA A 101 6.05 10.65 -12.14
CA ALA A 101 5.25 9.71 -12.92
C ALA A 101 5.49 8.26 -12.44
N VAL A 102 4.41 7.48 -12.41
CA VAL A 102 4.49 6.05 -12.14
C VAL A 102 5.05 5.36 -13.39
N GLY A 103 6.17 4.66 -13.23
CA GLY A 103 6.81 3.92 -14.32
C GLY A 103 6.14 2.59 -14.63
N GLY A 104 6.67 1.85 -15.59
CA GLY A 104 6.30 0.46 -15.85
C GLY A 104 6.85 -0.50 -14.78
N GLY A 105 6.33 -1.72 -14.73
CA GLY A 105 6.70 -2.74 -13.75
C GLY A 105 6.07 -2.48 -12.38
N HIS A 106 6.70 -2.98 -11.33
CA HIS A 106 6.17 -2.86 -9.97
C HIS A 106 6.28 -1.43 -9.44
N ILE A 107 5.19 -0.95 -8.85
CA ILE A 107 5.00 0.42 -8.36
C ILE A 107 4.69 0.48 -6.87
N GLY A 108 4.54 -0.68 -6.26
CA GLY A 108 4.32 -0.88 -4.85
C GLY A 108 4.25 -2.36 -4.50
N VAL A 109 4.02 -2.65 -3.23
CA VAL A 109 4.05 -4.00 -2.68
C VAL A 109 2.88 -4.19 -1.70
N TYR A 110 2.14 -5.29 -1.86
CA TYR A 110 1.09 -5.71 -0.93
C TYR A 110 1.68 -6.17 0.40
N VAL A 111 0.86 -6.15 1.44
CA VAL A 111 1.26 -6.59 2.78
C VAL A 111 1.72 -8.06 2.83
N ASN A 112 1.36 -8.88 1.85
CA ASN A 112 1.87 -10.25 1.69
C ASN A 112 3.14 -10.32 0.83
N GLY A 113 3.71 -9.19 0.42
CA GLY A 113 4.96 -9.15 -0.33
C GLY A 113 4.86 -9.38 -1.83
N VAL A 114 3.66 -9.58 -2.38
CA VAL A 114 3.42 -9.59 -3.83
C VAL A 114 3.41 -8.15 -4.34
N THR A 115 3.97 -7.92 -5.51
CA THR A 115 4.00 -6.59 -6.12
C THR A 115 2.70 -6.25 -6.85
N PHE A 116 2.42 -4.96 -7.00
CA PHE A 116 1.44 -4.49 -7.97
C PHE A 116 2.09 -3.58 -8.99
N PHE A 117 1.64 -3.73 -10.22
CA PHE A 117 2.19 -3.04 -11.39
C PHE A 117 1.32 -1.87 -11.80
N ASN A 118 1.92 -0.95 -12.55
CA ASN A 118 1.18 0.06 -13.28
C ASN A 118 0.13 -0.61 -14.19
N PRO A 119 -1.12 -0.12 -14.19
CA PRO A 119 -2.13 -0.64 -15.11
C PRO A 119 -1.82 -0.39 -16.58
N GLY A 120 -0.93 0.55 -16.91
CA GLY A 120 -0.40 0.76 -18.25
C GLY A 120 0.61 -0.34 -18.60
N ASP A 121 0.23 -1.22 -19.53
CA ASP A 121 1.15 -2.21 -20.10
C ASP A 121 2.30 -1.51 -20.82
N ALA A 122 3.42 -2.22 -20.95
CA ALA A 122 4.56 -1.81 -21.79
C ALA A 122 4.18 -1.62 -23.26
N ARG A 123 3.04 -2.15 -23.68
CA ARG A 123 2.52 -2.04 -25.05
C ARG A 123 1.67 -0.81 -25.25
N SER A 124 1.81 -0.20 -26.43
CA SER A 124 0.98 0.90 -26.87
C SER A 124 0.48 0.64 -28.29
N TYR A 125 -0.59 1.33 -28.69
CA TYR A 125 -1.10 1.24 -30.04
C TYR A 125 -0.02 1.62 -31.06
N ASN A 126 0.19 0.74 -32.05
CA ASN A 126 1.26 0.85 -33.06
C ASN A 126 2.68 1.02 -32.48
N ASN A 127 2.91 0.68 -31.21
CA ASN A 127 4.18 0.86 -30.50
C ASN A 127 4.70 2.32 -30.49
N LEU A 128 3.80 3.29 -30.52
CA LEU A 128 4.14 4.72 -30.54
C LEU A 128 4.40 5.31 -29.15
N ASN A 129 4.21 4.54 -28.08
CA ASN A 129 4.34 5.00 -26.70
C ASN A 129 3.44 6.23 -26.39
N ILE A 130 2.21 6.22 -26.90
CA ILE A 130 1.22 7.29 -26.74
C ILE A 130 -0.09 6.77 -26.14
N TRP A 131 -0.67 5.72 -26.74
CA TRP A 131 -1.89 5.07 -26.27
C TRP A 131 -1.53 3.75 -25.64
N HIS A 132 -1.28 3.77 -24.31
CA HIS A 132 -0.84 2.61 -23.58
C HIS A 132 -2.01 1.67 -23.29
N GLN A 133 -1.81 0.40 -23.54
CA GLN A 133 -2.80 -0.64 -23.27
C GLN A 133 -3.12 -0.67 -21.77
N ASN A 134 -4.41 -0.72 -21.44
CA ASN A 134 -4.85 -0.95 -20.07
C ASN A 134 -4.85 -2.46 -19.80
N ALA A 135 -4.00 -2.92 -18.89
CA ALA A 135 -3.88 -4.33 -18.53
C ALA A 135 -5.23 -4.94 -18.11
N MET A 136 -6.09 -4.15 -17.45
CA MET A 136 -7.42 -4.58 -17.05
C MET A 136 -8.37 -4.88 -18.21
N PHE A 137 -7.99 -4.54 -19.43
CA PHE A 137 -8.71 -4.90 -20.66
C PHE A 137 -7.93 -5.91 -21.49
N PHE A 138 -6.66 -5.65 -21.76
CA PHE A 138 -5.88 -6.46 -22.70
C PHE A 138 -5.34 -7.76 -22.10
N GLU A 139 -5.13 -7.80 -20.77
CA GLU A 139 -4.53 -8.94 -20.10
C GLU A 139 -5.49 -9.73 -19.21
N VAL A 140 -6.75 -9.25 -19.05
CA VAL A 140 -7.76 -9.83 -18.14
C VAL A 140 -7.98 -11.31 -18.32
N ASN A 141 -7.89 -11.83 -19.56
CA ASN A 141 -8.05 -13.26 -19.86
C ASN A 141 -6.86 -14.11 -19.41
N GLY A 142 -5.76 -13.47 -19.04
CA GLY A 142 -4.56 -14.09 -18.48
C GLY A 142 -4.49 -14.04 -16.97
N PHE A 143 -5.46 -13.43 -16.29
CA PHE A 143 -5.49 -13.38 -14.84
C PHE A 143 -6.03 -14.68 -14.25
N ASP A 144 -5.49 -15.06 -13.11
CA ASP A 144 -6.03 -16.17 -12.29
C ASP A 144 -7.20 -15.72 -11.41
N SER A 145 -7.69 -16.63 -10.55
CA SER A 145 -8.79 -16.34 -9.62
C SER A 145 -8.42 -15.31 -8.53
N ALA A 146 -7.14 -15.07 -8.31
CA ALA A 146 -6.64 -14.02 -7.42
C ALA A 146 -6.49 -12.66 -8.14
N LEU A 147 -6.85 -12.58 -9.42
CA LEU A 147 -6.72 -11.39 -10.29
C LEU A 147 -5.25 -10.95 -10.48
N GLY A 148 -4.36 -11.93 -10.58
CA GLY A 148 -2.94 -11.72 -10.84
C GLY A 148 -2.42 -12.62 -11.97
N HIS A 149 -1.24 -12.32 -12.45
CA HIS A 149 -0.54 -13.11 -13.47
C HIS A 149 0.98 -12.87 -13.43
N PRO A 150 1.79 -13.71 -14.09
CA PRO A 150 3.23 -13.49 -14.15
C PRO A 150 3.64 -12.58 -15.31
N ALA A 151 4.56 -11.64 -15.04
CA ALA A 151 5.42 -11.03 -16.05
C ALA A 151 6.75 -11.80 -16.08
N GLY A 152 6.88 -12.76 -17.00
CA GLY A 152 7.99 -13.69 -16.98
C GLY A 152 8.01 -14.54 -15.72
N THR A 153 8.84 -14.18 -14.74
CA THR A 153 8.99 -14.91 -13.47
C THR A 153 8.42 -14.17 -12.27
N GLU A 154 7.95 -12.95 -12.44
CA GLU A 154 7.39 -12.13 -11.37
C GLU A 154 5.86 -12.21 -11.38
N TYR A 155 5.25 -12.77 -10.32
CA TYR A 155 3.81 -12.73 -10.10
C TYR A 155 3.39 -11.37 -9.57
N HIS A 156 2.36 -10.77 -10.15
CA HIS A 156 1.91 -9.44 -9.77
C HIS A 156 0.40 -9.24 -10.01
N HIS A 157 -0.11 -8.13 -9.50
CA HIS A 157 -1.47 -7.66 -9.73
C HIS A 157 -1.45 -6.27 -10.37
N HIS A 158 -2.53 -5.86 -11.06
CA HIS A 158 -2.77 -4.49 -11.50
C HIS A 158 -3.90 -3.81 -10.72
N GLN A 159 -4.55 -4.55 -9.84
CA GLN A 159 -5.71 -4.13 -9.06
C GLN A 159 -5.73 -4.85 -7.72
N ARG A 160 -6.67 -4.48 -6.85
CA ARG A 160 -6.90 -5.19 -5.59
C ARG A 160 -7.18 -6.68 -5.85
N THR A 161 -6.49 -7.53 -5.11
CA THR A 161 -6.78 -8.96 -5.09
C THR A 161 -7.93 -9.29 -4.12
N PRO A 162 -8.82 -10.23 -4.45
CA PRO A 162 -9.86 -10.71 -3.52
C PRO A 162 -9.28 -11.58 -2.39
N GLN A 163 -8.00 -11.93 -2.45
CA GLN A 163 -7.33 -12.79 -1.46
C GLN A 163 -6.84 -12.04 -0.22
N LEU A 164 -6.89 -10.71 -0.25
CA LEU A 164 -6.61 -9.86 0.91
C LEU A 164 -7.90 -9.19 1.40
N PRO A 165 -8.06 -9.01 2.73
CA PRO A 165 -9.25 -8.36 3.29
C PRO A 165 -9.43 -6.97 2.69
N GLY A 166 -10.54 -6.73 2.00
CA GLY A 166 -10.84 -5.44 1.37
C GLY A 166 -11.57 -4.46 2.29
N GLY A 167 -11.93 -4.91 3.49
CA GLY A 167 -12.85 -4.19 4.35
C GLY A 167 -14.32 -4.33 3.89
N ASP A 168 -15.22 -3.80 4.68
CA ASP A 168 -16.66 -3.78 4.44
C ASP A 168 -17.22 -2.35 4.56
N PRO A 169 -18.46 -2.08 4.16
CA PRO A 169 -19.00 -0.72 4.17
C PRO A 169 -19.21 -0.13 5.58
N THR A 170 -19.04 -0.91 6.65
CA THR A 170 -19.23 -0.46 8.04
C THR A 170 -17.91 -0.14 8.74
N HIS A 171 -16.77 -0.59 8.19
CA HIS A 171 -15.44 -0.42 8.76
C HIS A 171 -14.47 0.18 7.75
N HIS A 172 -13.54 1.00 8.24
CA HIS A 172 -12.44 1.49 7.41
C HIS A 172 -11.62 0.29 6.91
N SER A 173 -11.35 0.25 5.60
CA SER A 173 -10.51 -0.82 5.03
C SER A 173 -9.14 -0.88 5.69
N PRO A 174 -8.55 -2.07 5.84
CA PRO A 174 -7.17 -2.22 6.28
C PRO A 174 -6.18 -1.74 5.21
N ILE A 175 -4.90 -1.59 5.62
CA ILE A 175 -3.79 -1.39 4.69
C ILE A 175 -3.62 -2.66 3.85
N LEU A 176 -3.76 -2.53 2.54
CA LEU A 176 -3.55 -3.63 1.59
C LEU A 176 -2.12 -3.68 1.07
N ALA A 177 -1.48 -2.49 0.95
CA ALA A 177 -0.20 -2.34 0.29
C ALA A 177 0.49 -1.04 0.70
N TYR A 178 1.74 -0.90 0.28
CA TYR A 178 2.46 0.37 0.27
C TYR A 178 2.92 0.69 -1.14
N ALA A 179 2.71 1.93 -1.57
CA ALA A 179 3.36 2.49 -2.74
C ALA A 179 4.86 2.78 -2.45
N PHE A 180 5.70 2.84 -3.47
CA PHE A 180 7.14 3.00 -3.22
C PHE A 180 7.58 4.42 -2.84
N ASP A 181 6.65 5.34 -2.71
CA ASP A 181 6.83 6.62 -2.02
C ASP A 181 6.59 6.51 -0.50
N GLY A 182 6.17 5.34 -0.01
CA GLY A 182 5.95 5.00 1.39
C GLY A 182 4.55 5.28 1.92
N PHE A 183 3.66 5.87 1.14
CA PHE A 183 2.28 6.05 1.56
C PHE A 183 1.48 4.75 1.47
N PRO A 184 0.58 4.49 2.44
CA PRO A 184 -0.25 3.30 2.47
C PRO A 184 -1.31 3.31 1.36
N VAL A 185 -1.67 2.12 0.90
CA VAL A 185 -2.80 1.88 -0.01
C VAL A 185 -3.85 1.08 0.75
N TYR A 186 -5.01 1.67 0.96
CA TYR A 186 -6.15 1.04 1.62
C TYR A 186 -7.10 0.38 0.61
N GLY A 187 -7.95 -0.50 1.11
CA GLY A 187 -9.11 -0.98 0.37
C GLY A 187 -10.11 0.13 0.06
N PRO A 188 -11.30 -0.23 -0.46
CA PRO A 188 -12.22 0.76 -1.03
C PRO A 188 -13.01 1.60 0.00
N PHE A 189 -13.00 1.25 1.29
CA PHE A 189 -13.79 1.93 2.33
C PHE A 189 -12.91 2.78 3.24
N GLY A 190 -13.35 3.98 3.54
CA GLY A 190 -12.64 4.91 4.42
C GLY A 190 -13.60 5.87 5.09
N PHE A 191 -13.11 6.67 6.03
CA PHE A 191 -13.96 7.68 6.65
C PHE A 191 -14.49 8.68 5.61
N ALA A 192 -15.75 9.07 5.72
CA ALA A 192 -16.39 9.98 4.78
C ALA A 192 -15.68 11.31 4.69
N ASN A 193 -15.27 11.86 5.83
CA ASN A 193 -14.50 13.10 5.90
C ASN A 193 -13.02 12.82 6.14
N ALA A 194 -12.18 13.71 5.64
CA ALA A 194 -10.72 13.59 5.77
C ALA A 194 -10.23 13.72 7.23
N ASP A 195 -11.02 14.32 8.11
CA ASP A 195 -10.74 14.47 9.54
C ASP A 195 -11.15 13.23 10.38
N GLY A 196 -11.54 12.13 9.75
CA GLY A 196 -11.94 10.89 10.42
C GLY A 196 -13.40 10.86 10.88
N THR A 197 -14.20 11.87 10.55
CA THR A 197 -15.61 11.96 10.91
C THR A 197 -16.54 11.50 9.78
N GLY A 198 -17.85 11.44 10.06
CA GLY A 198 -18.90 11.19 9.05
C GLY A 198 -19.17 9.70 8.77
N GLY A 199 -18.62 8.79 9.58
CA GLY A 199 -18.76 7.35 9.36
C GLY A 199 -17.90 6.81 8.22
N VAL A 200 -18.13 5.56 7.82
CA VAL A 200 -17.39 4.90 6.73
C VAL A 200 -18.22 4.91 5.46
N GLU A 201 -17.56 5.14 4.34
CA GLU A 201 -18.17 5.07 3.01
C GLU A 201 -17.19 4.55 1.97
N LYS A 202 -17.69 4.24 0.79
CA LYS A 202 -16.88 3.91 -0.38
C LYS A 202 -16.13 5.15 -0.87
N ILE A 203 -14.79 5.07 -0.91
CA ILE A 203 -13.94 6.17 -1.39
C ILE A 203 -13.86 6.10 -2.91
N THR A 204 -14.38 7.13 -3.56
CA THR A 204 -14.55 7.15 -5.01
C THR A 204 -13.38 7.79 -5.74
N SER A 205 -13.02 7.23 -6.89
CA SER A 205 -12.04 7.80 -7.80
C SER A 205 -12.53 9.12 -8.39
N SER A 206 -11.61 10.05 -8.62
CA SER A 206 -11.87 11.28 -9.41
C SER A 206 -11.53 11.11 -10.89
N TYR A 207 -11.29 9.89 -11.33
CA TYR A 207 -11.13 9.56 -12.74
C TYR A 207 -12.43 9.05 -13.35
N ARG A 208 -12.62 9.39 -14.63
CA ARG A 208 -13.69 8.82 -15.46
C ARG A 208 -13.15 8.53 -16.86
N THR A 209 -13.87 7.75 -17.64
CA THR A 209 -13.61 7.62 -19.06
C THR A 209 -14.02 8.90 -19.78
N ARG A 210 -13.21 9.31 -20.77
CA ARG A 210 -13.46 10.46 -21.62
C ARG A 210 -14.66 10.22 -22.54
N ASN A 211 -15.39 11.26 -22.82
CA ASN A 211 -16.48 11.19 -23.80
C ASN A 211 -15.94 11.52 -25.21
N ILE A 212 -15.24 10.55 -25.79
CA ILE A 212 -14.65 10.66 -27.14
C ILE A 212 -15.01 9.45 -28.00
N THR A 213 -15.09 9.66 -29.31
CA THR A 213 -15.26 8.61 -30.32
C THR A 213 -14.00 8.40 -31.16
N GLN A 214 -13.09 9.36 -31.13
CA GLN A 214 -11.81 9.37 -31.81
C GLN A 214 -10.70 9.74 -30.82
N ARG A 215 -9.60 9.02 -30.85
CA ARG A 215 -8.44 9.23 -29.98
C ARG A 215 -7.43 10.17 -30.64
N THR A 216 -7.80 11.47 -30.74
CA THR A 216 -7.02 12.51 -31.44
C THR A 216 -6.30 13.48 -30.50
N SER A 217 -6.59 13.42 -29.21
CA SER A 217 -5.97 14.25 -28.17
C SER A 217 -5.72 13.48 -26.90
N LEU A 218 -4.72 13.87 -26.12
CA LEU A 218 -4.43 13.31 -24.80
C LEU A 218 -5.33 13.92 -23.70
N PRO A 219 -5.44 13.28 -22.51
CA PRO A 219 -6.26 13.79 -21.39
C PRO A 219 -5.89 15.20 -20.92
N ASN A 220 -4.64 15.60 -21.09
CA ASN A 220 -4.16 16.94 -20.78
C ASN A 220 -4.49 18.01 -21.84
N GLY A 221 -5.27 17.65 -22.87
CA GLY A 221 -5.67 18.54 -23.97
C GLY A 221 -4.68 18.63 -25.13
N THR A 222 -3.52 17.96 -25.07
CA THR A 222 -2.55 17.96 -26.17
C THR A 222 -3.17 17.35 -27.43
N GLN A 223 -3.21 18.13 -28.51
CA GLN A 223 -3.67 17.65 -29.81
C GLN A 223 -2.57 16.84 -30.49
N LEU A 224 -2.94 15.70 -31.04
CA LEU A 224 -2.04 14.78 -31.71
C LEU A 224 -2.07 15.02 -33.24
N THR A 225 -1.02 14.59 -33.92
CA THR A 225 -1.01 14.50 -35.40
C THR A 225 -1.69 13.21 -35.84
N ALA A 226 -2.13 13.13 -37.07
CA ALA A 226 -2.82 11.94 -37.60
C ALA A 226 -1.98 10.64 -37.45
N ALA A 227 -0.67 10.75 -37.55
CA ALA A 227 0.25 9.60 -37.31
C ALA A 227 0.29 9.13 -35.84
N GLN A 228 -0.18 9.93 -34.89
CA GLN A 228 -0.18 9.66 -33.45
C GLN A 228 -1.56 9.29 -32.92
N TYR A 229 -2.58 9.31 -33.78
CA TYR A 229 -3.94 8.97 -33.34
C TYR A 229 -4.02 7.53 -32.85
N GLY A 230 -4.81 7.33 -31.82
CA GLY A 230 -5.22 6.00 -31.40
C GLY A 230 -6.31 5.43 -32.31
N PRO A 231 -6.70 4.17 -32.13
CA PRO A 231 -7.79 3.58 -32.89
C PRO A 231 -9.11 4.26 -32.51
N ALA A 232 -10.04 4.35 -33.48
CA ALA A 232 -11.38 4.81 -33.19
C ALA A 232 -12.04 3.95 -32.10
N VAL A 233 -12.86 4.56 -31.27
CA VAL A 233 -13.66 3.82 -30.28
C VAL A 233 -14.61 2.88 -31.01
N SER A 234 -14.58 1.61 -30.68
CA SER A 234 -15.33 0.55 -31.36
C SER A 234 -15.49 -0.64 -30.42
N ALA A 235 -16.19 -1.70 -30.86
CA ALA A 235 -16.29 -2.96 -30.09
C ALA A 235 -14.91 -3.62 -29.85
N THR A 236 -13.96 -3.46 -30.78
CA THR A 236 -12.59 -3.98 -30.63
C THR A 236 -11.76 -3.12 -29.68
N TYR A 237 -11.96 -1.82 -29.72
CA TYR A 237 -11.22 -0.84 -28.91
C TYR A 237 -12.22 0.04 -28.13
N PRO A 238 -12.94 -0.52 -27.16
CA PRO A 238 -13.93 0.24 -26.39
C PRO A 238 -13.26 1.36 -25.60
N ILE A 239 -14.04 2.36 -25.22
CA ILE A 239 -13.52 3.43 -24.34
C ILE A 239 -13.10 2.81 -23.00
N GLY A 240 -11.93 3.23 -22.48
CA GLY A 240 -11.32 2.68 -21.26
C GLY A 240 -10.27 1.59 -21.52
N CYS A 241 -10.15 1.08 -22.76
CA CYS A 241 -9.14 0.06 -23.08
C CYS A 241 -7.70 0.62 -23.17
N TYR A 242 -7.54 1.94 -23.23
CA TYR A 242 -6.24 2.61 -23.11
C TYR A 242 -6.20 3.47 -21.86
N ILE A 243 -5.01 3.65 -21.28
CA ILE A 243 -4.81 4.51 -20.10
C ILE A 243 -5.28 5.94 -20.39
N GLU A 244 -4.96 6.46 -21.56
CA GLU A 244 -5.28 7.82 -22.01
C GLU A 244 -6.77 8.02 -22.39
N ASP A 245 -7.57 6.96 -22.28
CA ASP A 245 -9.03 7.05 -22.33
C ASP A 245 -9.62 7.62 -21.04
N HIS A 246 -8.82 7.73 -19.99
CA HIS A 246 -9.25 8.24 -18.70
C HIS A 246 -8.79 9.68 -18.48
N GLU A 247 -9.62 10.47 -17.83
CA GLU A 247 -9.33 11.83 -17.42
C GLU A 247 -9.62 12.06 -15.94
N TYR A 248 -8.74 12.84 -15.30
CA TYR A 248 -8.97 13.32 -13.96
C TYR A 248 -9.93 14.51 -13.97
N VAL A 249 -10.93 14.48 -13.09
CA VAL A 249 -11.89 15.59 -12.91
C VAL A 249 -11.91 15.95 -11.43
N ALA A 250 -11.39 17.11 -11.10
CA ALA A 250 -11.32 17.60 -9.73
C ALA A 250 -12.73 17.65 -9.10
N GLY A 251 -12.88 17.05 -7.93
CA GLY A 251 -14.15 17.02 -7.21
C GLY A 251 -15.19 16.02 -7.73
N LEU A 252 -14.85 15.19 -8.73
CA LEU A 252 -15.73 14.11 -9.17
C LEU A 252 -15.87 13.03 -8.09
N GLY A 253 -14.77 12.69 -7.45
CA GLY A 253 -14.68 11.77 -6.34
C GLY A 253 -13.93 12.36 -5.16
N LYS A 254 -13.47 11.52 -4.26
CA LYS A 254 -12.81 11.92 -3.00
C LYS A 254 -11.29 11.96 -3.09
N LEU A 255 -10.71 11.51 -4.20
CA LEU A 255 -9.27 11.32 -4.39
C LEU A 255 -8.70 12.37 -5.33
N ASP A 256 -7.44 12.73 -5.12
CA ASP A 256 -6.69 13.63 -6.00
C ASP A 256 -6.22 12.92 -7.30
N SER A 257 -5.44 13.62 -8.12
CA SER A 257 -4.93 13.08 -9.38
C SER A 257 -3.92 11.95 -9.22
N SER A 258 -3.40 11.73 -8.03
CA SER A 258 -2.57 10.56 -7.70
C SER A 258 -3.36 9.39 -7.11
N ASN A 259 -4.70 9.49 -7.07
CA ASN A 259 -5.59 8.52 -6.40
C ASN A 259 -5.38 8.45 -4.89
N ALA A 260 -5.00 9.58 -4.28
CA ALA A 260 -4.72 9.73 -2.86
C ALA A 260 -5.55 10.87 -2.25
N ARG A 261 -5.62 10.89 -0.94
CA ARG A 261 -6.07 12.07 -0.17
C ARG A 261 -5.31 12.16 1.15
N PHE A 262 -5.15 13.36 1.69
CA PHE A 262 -4.74 13.51 3.09
C PHE A 262 -5.93 13.20 3.98
N CYS A 263 -5.81 12.24 4.89
CA CYS A 263 -6.91 11.87 5.80
C CYS A 263 -6.40 11.19 7.07
N ILE A 264 -7.23 11.24 8.10
CA ILE A 264 -7.12 10.39 9.28
C ILE A 264 -7.58 8.98 8.90
N THR A 265 -6.87 7.99 9.39
CA THR A 265 -7.19 6.56 9.26
C THR A 265 -6.99 5.87 10.62
N PRO A 266 -7.48 4.65 10.83
CA PRO A 266 -7.22 3.90 12.06
C PRO A 266 -5.73 3.74 12.37
N ASP A 267 -4.88 3.58 11.33
CA ASP A 267 -3.44 3.41 11.47
C ASP A 267 -2.70 4.74 11.64
N TYR A 268 -3.26 5.83 11.13
CA TYR A 268 -2.65 7.17 11.15
C TYR A 268 -3.62 8.19 11.78
N PRO A 269 -3.75 8.20 13.11
CA PRO A 269 -4.71 9.07 13.82
C PRO A 269 -4.37 10.57 13.72
N ASN A 270 -3.15 10.90 13.35
CA ASN A 270 -2.73 12.29 13.11
C ASN A 270 -2.81 12.69 11.63
N GLY A 271 -3.33 11.80 10.78
CA GLY A 271 -3.44 11.98 9.35
C GLY A 271 -2.19 11.63 8.56
N THR A 272 -2.41 11.18 7.35
CA THR A 272 -1.39 10.88 6.33
C THR A 272 -1.99 11.07 4.94
N TYR A 273 -1.16 11.16 3.91
CA TYR A 273 -1.67 10.83 2.58
C TYR A 273 -1.87 9.33 2.48
N ALA A 274 -3.02 8.94 1.95
CA ALA A 274 -3.38 7.55 1.74
C ALA A 274 -3.96 7.37 0.34
N TYR A 275 -3.49 6.37 -0.37
CA TYR A 275 -4.13 5.87 -1.58
C TYR A 275 -5.28 4.95 -1.20
N PHE A 276 -6.25 4.84 -2.10
CA PHE A 276 -7.34 3.90 -1.96
C PHE A 276 -7.50 3.08 -3.24
N SER A 277 -7.99 1.86 -3.10
CA SER A 277 -8.31 0.99 -4.23
C SER A 277 -9.81 1.12 -4.56
N PRO A 278 -10.22 2.08 -5.41
CA PRO A 278 -11.62 2.38 -5.63
C PRO A 278 -12.34 1.27 -6.41
N VAL A 279 -13.60 1.07 -6.08
CA VAL A 279 -14.48 0.10 -6.75
C VAL A 279 -15.80 0.75 -7.15
N ASN A 280 -16.44 0.20 -8.19
CA ASN A 280 -17.80 0.56 -8.57
C ASN A 280 -18.85 -0.06 -7.62
N GLU A 281 -20.14 0.11 -7.93
CA GLU A 281 -21.25 -0.42 -7.13
C GLU A 281 -21.27 -1.96 -7.08
N SER A 282 -20.69 -2.62 -8.07
CA SER A 282 -20.57 -4.08 -8.12
C SER A 282 -19.29 -4.61 -7.46
N GLY A 283 -18.47 -3.75 -6.81
CA GLY A 283 -17.22 -4.12 -6.17
C GLY A 283 -16.05 -4.36 -7.14
N ILE A 284 -16.22 -4.03 -8.41
CA ILE A 284 -15.16 -4.15 -9.43
C ILE A 284 -14.25 -2.94 -9.35
N SER A 285 -12.93 -3.18 -9.35
CA SER A 285 -11.92 -2.11 -9.32
C SER A 285 -12.08 -1.15 -10.50
N VAL A 286 -11.96 0.15 -10.23
CA VAL A 286 -12.05 1.21 -11.24
C VAL A 286 -10.74 1.97 -11.33
N TYR A 287 -10.46 2.55 -12.51
CA TYR A 287 -9.24 3.30 -12.77
C TYR A 287 -9.04 4.43 -11.74
N PRO A 288 -7.82 4.61 -11.22
CA PRO A 288 -6.54 3.99 -11.60
C PRO A 288 -6.18 2.72 -10.79
N TYR A 289 -7.15 2.05 -10.21
CA TYR A 289 -7.14 0.75 -9.52
C TYR A 289 -6.41 0.76 -8.17
N MET A 290 -5.15 1.20 -8.10
CA MET A 290 -4.33 1.25 -6.89
C MET A 290 -3.80 2.67 -6.66
N ILE A 291 -2.82 3.10 -7.44
CA ILE A 291 -2.27 4.46 -7.41
C ILE A 291 -2.44 5.11 -8.76
N GLY A 292 -2.49 6.43 -8.78
CA GLY A 292 -2.72 7.21 -10.00
C GLY A 292 -1.50 7.27 -10.90
N PRO A 293 -1.55 8.06 -12.01
CA PRO A 293 -0.43 8.16 -12.95
C PRO A 293 0.84 8.76 -12.34
N THR A 294 0.75 9.33 -11.13
CA THR A 294 1.89 9.87 -10.40
C THR A 294 1.90 9.39 -8.96
N TYR A 295 3.07 9.24 -8.36
CA TYR A 295 3.22 9.11 -6.92
C TYR A 295 2.84 10.42 -6.22
N ARG A 296 2.17 10.31 -5.07
CA ARG A 296 1.83 11.48 -4.24
C ARG A 296 3.02 11.97 -3.43
N GLY A 297 3.89 11.05 -3.06
CA GLY A 297 5.08 11.30 -2.24
C GLY A 297 6.37 11.31 -3.03
N VAL A 298 7.45 11.63 -2.31
CA VAL A 298 8.82 11.54 -2.83
C VAL A 298 9.19 10.07 -3.01
N LEU A 299 9.45 9.68 -4.26
CA LEU A 299 9.79 8.30 -4.59
C LEU A 299 11.17 7.92 -4.01
N VAL A 300 11.22 6.79 -3.31
CA VAL A 300 12.48 6.20 -2.83
C VAL A 300 13.13 5.39 -3.97
N THR A 301 14.40 5.70 -4.24
CA THR A 301 15.16 5.00 -5.28
C THR A 301 15.44 3.53 -4.90
N GLY A 302 15.65 2.68 -5.91
CA GLY A 302 16.04 1.28 -5.75
C GLY A 302 14.89 0.28 -5.65
N ASN A 303 13.63 0.75 -5.65
CA ASN A 303 12.46 -0.12 -5.66
C ASN A 303 11.85 -0.30 -7.06
N THR A 304 12.14 0.58 -8.01
CA THR A 304 11.52 0.59 -9.34
C THR A 304 12.55 0.52 -10.45
N GLY A 305 12.17 -0.03 -11.59
CA GLY A 305 13.01 -0.18 -12.76
C GLY A 305 13.65 -1.55 -12.88
N PRO A 306 14.35 -1.84 -14.00
CA PRO A 306 14.96 -3.13 -14.25
C PRO A 306 15.97 -3.53 -13.17
N GLY A 307 15.80 -4.72 -12.57
CA GLY A 307 16.68 -5.25 -11.52
C GLY A 307 16.58 -4.54 -10.17
N ALA A 308 15.58 -3.68 -9.96
CA ALA A 308 15.32 -3.05 -8.68
C ALA A 308 14.66 -4.00 -7.67
N GLY A 309 14.43 -3.51 -6.44
CA GLY A 309 13.79 -4.31 -5.39
C GLY A 309 14.76 -5.16 -4.57
N HIS A 310 16.08 -4.94 -4.68
CA HIS A 310 17.12 -5.67 -3.94
C HIS A 310 17.95 -4.74 -3.05
N ASN A 311 17.26 -3.90 -2.25
CA ASN A 311 17.93 -2.93 -1.40
C ASN A 311 18.61 -3.59 -0.21
N THR A 312 19.80 -3.11 0.13
CA THR A 312 20.49 -3.42 1.38
C THR A 312 20.28 -2.30 2.38
N PRO A 313 20.20 -2.59 3.70
CA PRO A 313 20.13 -1.54 4.71
C PRO A 313 21.32 -0.59 4.62
N THR A 314 21.04 0.71 4.65
CA THR A 314 22.04 1.78 4.65
C THR A 314 22.17 2.46 6.03
N GLU A 315 21.48 1.90 7.03
CA GLU A 315 21.44 2.36 8.41
C GLU A 315 21.44 1.15 9.36
N THR A 316 21.66 1.35 10.63
CA THR A 316 21.48 0.30 11.64
C THR A 316 20.01 -0.11 11.68
N VAL A 317 19.73 -1.38 11.54
CA VAL A 317 18.38 -1.93 11.51
C VAL A 317 18.16 -2.95 12.61
N VAL A 318 16.93 -2.97 13.11
CA VAL A 318 16.39 -4.02 13.98
C VAL A 318 15.50 -4.92 13.13
N THR A 319 15.61 -6.22 13.31
CA THR A 319 14.66 -7.16 12.72
C THR A 319 13.37 -7.11 13.54
N PHE A 320 12.27 -6.80 12.88
CA PHE A 320 10.95 -6.96 13.48
C PHE A 320 10.67 -8.46 13.55
N CYS A 321 10.70 -8.97 14.76
CA CYS A 321 10.53 -10.38 15.01
C CYS A 321 9.08 -10.64 15.38
N CYS A 322 8.37 -11.24 14.47
CA CYS A 322 6.95 -11.57 14.54
C CYS A 322 6.66 -12.89 15.25
N THR A 323 7.67 -13.54 15.77
CA THR A 323 7.47 -14.88 16.33
C THR A 323 6.83 -14.86 17.70
N GLN A 324 6.60 -13.70 18.30
CA GLN A 324 6.34 -13.78 19.73
C GLN A 324 5.30 -12.82 20.29
N CYS A 325 4.88 -11.81 19.55
CA CYS A 325 3.94 -10.86 20.12
C CYS A 325 3.18 -10.05 19.06
N GLU A 326 2.39 -10.72 18.25
CA GLU A 326 1.38 -10.01 17.46
C GLU A 326 0.46 -9.18 18.36
N ALA A 327 0.31 -9.63 19.60
CA ALA A 327 -0.49 -8.97 20.62
C ALA A 327 0.24 -7.90 21.44
N ASP A 328 1.57 -7.75 21.29
CA ASP A 328 2.36 -6.65 21.86
C ASP A 328 2.21 -5.41 20.97
N THR A 329 1.13 -4.70 21.18
CA THR A 329 0.71 -3.60 20.31
C THR A 329 1.50 -2.31 20.54
N ASP A 330 2.17 -2.17 21.69
CA ASP A 330 3.06 -1.05 21.99
C ASP A 330 4.56 -1.39 21.80
N LEU A 331 4.86 -2.67 21.50
CA LEU A 331 6.18 -3.21 21.19
C LEU A 331 7.21 -3.05 22.31
N ASN A 332 6.74 -3.15 23.55
CA ASN A 332 7.58 -3.14 24.73
C ASN A 332 8.09 -4.54 25.12
N ARG A 333 7.72 -5.60 24.37
CA ARG A 333 8.00 -7.03 24.55
C ARG A 333 7.25 -7.69 25.71
N ILE A 334 6.17 -7.08 26.14
CA ILE A 334 5.28 -7.62 27.16
C ILE A 334 3.86 -7.41 26.69
N VAL A 335 3.08 -8.49 26.58
CA VAL A 335 1.63 -8.35 26.36
C VAL A 335 0.97 -8.13 27.72
N ASP A 336 0.47 -6.93 27.95
CA ASP A 336 -0.10 -6.53 29.22
C ASP A 336 -1.34 -5.62 29.11
N GLY A 337 -1.65 -4.90 30.17
CA GLY A 337 -2.80 -4.00 30.22
C GLY A 337 -2.72 -2.82 29.26
N ALA A 338 -1.52 -2.42 28.79
CA ALA A 338 -1.37 -1.38 27.80
C ALA A 338 -1.85 -1.86 26.41
N ASP A 339 -1.50 -3.09 26.03
CA ASP A 339 -1.96 -3.71 24.79
C ASP A 339 -3.45 -3.96 24.80
N LEU A 340 -3.97 -4.46 25.93
CA LEU A 340 -5.41 -4.60 26.11
C LEU A 340 -6.14 -3.27 25.95
N SER A 341 -5.58 -2.18 26.49
CA SER A 341 -6.14 -0.84 26.34
C SER A 341 -6.15 -0.40 24.87
N ASN A 342 -5.11 -0.74 24.07
CA ASN A 342 -5.05 -0.46 22.64
C ASN A 342 -6.16 -1.19 21.88
N VAL A 343 -6.42 -2.47 22.17
CA VAL A 343 -7.52 -3.24 21.56
C VAL A 343 -8.87 -2.64 21.96
N LEU A 344 -9.11 -2.44 23.26
CA LEU A 344 -10.40 -1.95 23.75
C LEU A 344 -10.72 -0.53 23.28
N SER A 345 -9.72 0.34 23.14
CA SER A 345 -9.93 1.72 22.65
C SER A 345 -10.33 1.78 21.16
N ARG A 346 -10.15 0.70 20.43
CA ARG A 346 -10.46 0.57 19.00
C ARG A 346 -11.57 -0.43 18.72
N TRP A 347 -12.21 -0.94 19.74
CA TRP A 347 -13.25 -1.98 19.63
C TRP A 347 -14.36 -1.61 18.65
N GLY A 348 -14.65 -2.50 17.70
CA GLY A 348 -15.61 -2.27 16.62
C GLY A 348 -15.12 -1.37 15.51
N GLY A 349 -13.86 -0.90 15.58
CA GLY A 349 -13.21 -0.15 14.49
C GLY A 349 -12.61 -1.06 13.43
N GLY A 350 -12.24 -0.47 12.29
CA GLY A 350 -11.56 -1.18 11.21
C GLY A 350 -10.04 -1.03 11.31
N GLY A 351 -9.32 -2.14 11.35
CA GLY A 351 -7.86 -2.17 11.28
C GLY A 351 -7.11 -1.47 12.43
N GLY A 352 -5.82 -1.20 12.22
CA GLY A 352 -4.96 -0.51 13.18
C GLY A 352 -4.35 -1.42 14.25
N MET A 353 -3.78 -0.81 15.28
CA MET A 353 -3.00 -1.51 16.33
C MET A 353 -3.80 -2.55 17.13
N GLY A 354 -5.13 -2.44 17.14
CA GLY A 354 -6.00 -3.37 17.86
C GLY A 354 -6.43 -4.58 17.03
N ASP A 355 -6.29 -4.52 15.72
CA ASP A 355 -6.60 -5.59 14.77
C ASP A 355 -5.40 -6.56 14.71
N ILE A 356 -5.32 -7.43 15.70
CA ILE A 356 -4.16 -8.31 15.91
C ILE A 356 -4.16 -9.45 14.89
N ASN A 357 -5.35 -9.99 14.58
CA ASN A 357 -5.51 -11.09 13.62
C ASN A 357 -5.52 -10.58 12.16
N ARG A 358 -5.59 -9.26 11.95
CA ARG A 358 -5.55 -8.57 10.64
C ARG A 358 -6.69 -8.93 9.71
N ASP A 359 -7.87 -9.18 10.26
CA ASP A 359 -9.08 -9.42 9.47
C ASP A 359 -9.80 -8.12 9.08
N GLY A 360 -9.35 -6.98 9.58
CA GLY A 360 -9.88 -5.64 9.30
C GLY A 360 -10.89 -5.14 10.33
N ILE A 361 -11.13 -5.88 11.41
CA ILE A 361 -12.10 -5.51 12.46
C ILE A 361 -11.45 -5.76 13.82
N VAL A 362 -11.52 -4.82 14.74
CA VAL A 362 -11.08 -5.02 16.11
C VAL A 362 -12.23 -5.58 16.94
N ASP A 363 -12.17 -6.87 17.26
CA ASP A 363 -13.26 -7.56 17.96
C ASP A 363 -12.79 -8.65 18.96
N ALA A 364 -13.68 -9.58 19.29
CA ALA A 364 -13.41 -10.66 20.23
C ALA A 364 -12.33 -11.64 19.72
N ALA A 365 -12.10 -11.74 18.42
CA ALA A 365 -11.03 -12.57 17.87
C ALA A 365 -9.65 -12.00 18.23
N ASP A 366 -9.47 -10.68 18.13
CA ASP A 366 -8.23 -9.99 18.54
C ASP A 366 -7.98 -10.10 20.02
N LEU A 367 -9.03 -9.89 20.82
CA LEU A 367 -8.94 -10.06 22.27
C LEU A 367 -8.53 -11.49 22.64
N THR A 368 -9.00 -12.47 21.91
CA THR A 368 -8.63 -13.88 22.11
C THR A 368 -7.14 -14.11 21.85
N VAL A 369 -6.61 -13.56 20.74
CA VAL A 369 -5.18 -13.62 20.42
C VAL A 369 -4.35 -12.91 21.49
N LEU A 370 -4.78 -11.73 21.93
CA LEU A 370 -4.10 -10.97 22.98
C LEU A 370 -4.04 -11.75 24.29
N LEU A 371 -5.15 -12.28 24.76
CA LEU A 371 -5.21 -13.03 26.02
C LEU A 371 -4.41 -14.33 25.97
N ALA A 372 -4.35 -14.97 24.80
CA ALA A 372 -3.53 -16.19 24.61
C ALA A 372 -2.02 -15.89 24.65
N ALA A 373 -1.61 -14.66 24.32
CA ALA A 373 -0.21 -14.23 24.29
C ALA A 373 0.22 -13.48 25.55
N TRP A 374 -0.62 -13.40 26.58
CA TRP A 374 -0.39 -12.58 27.78
C TRP A 374 0.92 -12.92 28.50
N GLY A 375 1.76 -11.93 28.76
CA GLY A 375 3.03 -12.04 29.45
C GLY A 375 4.22 -11.61 28.60
N ASN A 376 5.42 -12.09 28.98
CA ASN A 376 6.64 -11.74 28.23
C ASN A 376 6.63 -12.37 26.84
N CYS A 377 6.96 -11.56 25.86
CA CYS A 377 7.27 -11.99 24.51
C CYS A 377 8.60 -12.75 24.52
N SER A 378 8.58 -14.07 24.31
CA SER A 378 9.78 -14.94 24.38
C SER A 378 10.49 -15.06 23.03
#